data_07e4336fb6336f96068061baf814db1a
#
_entry.id   07e4336fb6336f96068061baf814db1a
#
_cell.length_a   1.000
_cell.length_b   1.000
_cell.length_c   1.000
_cell.angle_alpha   90.00
_cell.angle_beta   90.00
_cell.angle_gamma   90.00
#
_symmetry.space_group_name_H-M   'P 1'
#
loop_
_entity.id
_entity.type
_entity.pdbx_description
1 polymer ?
#
loop_
_entity_poly.entity_id
_entity_poly.type
_entity_poly.pdbx_seq_one_letter_code
_entity_poly.pdbx_strand_id
1 'polypeptide(L)'
;MAYFAAILEMKDASKNQTFRQQHLDYLDKLKEQGKLFAKGPFGDGSGGMVVYIADSMEEARQIAENDPYVVEGVRQLNLREWKI
;
A
#
# COMPACT_ATOMS: atom_id res chain seq x y z
N MET A 1 18.84 -0.73 0.10
CA MET A 1 17.55 -0.03 0.28
C MET A 1 16.99 0.35 -1.07
N ALA A 2 15.76 -0.02 -1.33
CA ALA A 2 15.13 0.24 -2.62
C ALA A 2 13.70 0.71 -2.41
N TYR A 3 13.11 1.28 -3.47
CA TYR A 3 11.74 1.78 -3.45
C TYR A 3 10.84 0.83 -4.24
N PHE A 4 9.66 0.59 -3.70
CA PHE A 4 8.69 -0.33 -4.31
C PHE A 4 7.33 0.34 -4.35
N ALA A 5 6.80 0.50 -5.55
CA ALA A 5 5.50 1.14 -5.76
C ALA A 5 4.40 0.11 -5.74
N ALA A 6 3.48 0.25 -4.80
CA ALA A 6 2.28 -0.58 -4.71
C ALA A 6 1.09 0.21 -5.25
N ILE A 7 0.59 -0.18 -6.39
CA ILE A 7 -0.63 0.39 -6.95
C ILE A 7 -1.79 -0.42 -6.40
N LEU A 8 -2.66 0.25 -5.66
CA LEU A 8 -3.79 -0.37 -4.97
C LEU A 8 -5.09 0.04 -5.68
N GLU A 9 -5.44 -0.71 -6.71
CA GLU A 9 -6.65 -0.47 -7.49
C GLU A 9 -7.90 -0.87 -6.71
N MET A 10 -8.94 -0.04 -6.81
CA MET A 10 -10.21 -0.34 -6.13
C MET A 10 -10.79 -1.64 -6.68
N LYS A 11 -11.08 -2.57 -5.78
CA LYS A 11 -11.66 -3.87 -6.11
C LYS A 11 -13.06 -4.01 -5.54
N ASP A 12 -13.23 -3.67 -4.26
CA ASP A 12 -14.53 -3.71 -3.59
C ASP A 12 -14.74 -2.40 -2.85
N ALA A 13 -15.38 -1.45 -3.53
CA ALA A 13 -15.61 -0.12 -2.99
C ALA A 13 -16.48 -0.12 -1.74
N SER A 14 -17.35 -1.13 -1.59
CA SER A 14 -18.23 -1.22 -0.41
C SER A 14 -17.46 -1.42 0.89
N LYS A 15 -16.26 -2.00 0.80
CA LYS A 15 -15.41 -2.24 1.98
C LYS A 15 -14.41 -1.13 2.25
N ASN A 16 -14.29 -0.18 1.34
CA ASN A 16 -13.24 0.84 1.44
C ASN A 16 -13.36 1.67 2.72
N GLN A 17 -14.55 2.12 3.03
CA GLN A 17 -14.78 2.93 4.23
C GLN A 17 -14.58 2.11 5.50
N THR A 18 -15.00 0.86 5.49
CA THR A 18 -14.89 -0.04 6.64
C THR A 18 -13.44 -0.26 7.06
N PHE A 19 -12.54 -0.45 6.10
CA PHE A 19 -11.14 -0.79 6.38
C PHE A 19 -10.19 0.39 6.24
N ARG A 20 -10.70 1.58 5.94
CA ARG A 20 -9.86 2.76 5.70
C ARG A 20 -8.98 3.10 6.90
N GLN A 21 -9.55 3.12 8.10
CA GLN A 21 -8.78 3.50 9.29
C GLN A 21 -7.69 2.48 9.59
N GLN A 22 -7.98 1.20 9.45
CA GLN A 22 -6.99 0.14 9.65
C GLN A 22 -5.84 0.26 8.66
N HIS A 23 -6.15 0.56 7.39
CA HIS A 23 -5.16 0.80 6.36
C HIS A 23 -4.25 1.99 6.72
N LEU A 24 -4.85 3.11 7.14
CA LEU A 24 -4.09 4.31 7.51
C LEU A 24 -3.21 4.06 8.73
N ASP A 25 -3.72 3.33 9.73
CA ASP A 25 -2.94 2.97 10.93
C ASP A 25 -1.76 2.09 10.57
N TYR A 26 -1.96 1.15 9.65
CA TYR A 26 -0.89 0.28 9.17
C TYR A 26 0.21 1.09 8.49
N LEU A 27 -0.16 2.04 7.62
CA LEU A 27 0.81 2.90 6.93
C LEU A 27 1.55 3.82 7.91
N ASP A 28 0.87 4.31 8.95
CA ASP A 28 1.52 5.13 9.98
C ASP A 28 2.60 4.34 10.71
N LYS A 29 2.37 3.07 11.01
CA LYS A 29 3.38 2.22 11.62
C LYS A 29 4.58 2.02 10.70
N LEU A 30 4.34 1.83 9.41
CA LEU A 30 5.42 1.70 8.43
C LEU A 30 6.24 2.99 8.34
N LYS A 31 5.58 4.13 8.43
CA LYS A 31 6.26 5.43 8.44
C LYS A 31 7.18 5.55 9.65
N GLU A 32 6.70 5.18 10.83
CA GLU A 32 7.51 5.19 12.05
C GLU A 32 8.72 4.27 11.94
N GLN A 33 8.60 3.17 11.22
CA GLN A 33 9.69 2.20 11.01
C GLN A 33 10.64 2.61 9.88
N GLY A 34 10.39 3.73 9.21
CA GLY A 34 11.20 4.18 8.08
C GLY A 34 10.97 3.36 6.81
N LYS A 35 9.82 2.70 6.68
CA LYS A 35 9.52 1.82 5.56
C LYS A 35 8.52 2.42 4.58
N LEU A 36 8.05 3.63 4.82
CA LEU A 36 7.11 4.33 3.97
C LEU A 36 7.76 5.59 3.38
N PHE A 37 7.80 5.67 2.05
CA PHE A 37 8.34 6.84 1.36
C PHE A 37 7.24 7.86 1.04
N ALA A 38 6.12 7.39 0.48
CA ALA A 38 5.01 8.27 0.09
C ALA A 38 3.75 7.43 -0.07
N LYS A 39 2.60 8.10 0.02
CA LYS A 39 1.31 7.46 -0.20
C LYS A 39 0.27 8.52 -0.56
N GLY A 40 -0.77 8.10 -1.24
CA GLY A 40 -1.89 8.98 -1.54
C GLY A 40 -2.92 8.33 -2.45
N PRO A 41 -4.16 8.85 -2.44
CA PRO A 41 -5.20 8.39 -3.35
C PRO A 41 -4.98 8.97 -4.74
N PHE A 42 -5.47 8.26 -5.76
CA PHE A 42 -5.56 8.82 -7.11
C PHE A 42 -6.70 9.81 -7.19
N GLY A 43 -6.51 10.87 -7.97
CA GLY A 43 -7.50 11.95 -8.06
C GLY A 43 -8.84 11.55 -8.65
N ASP A 44 -8.90 10.44 -9.39
CA ASP A 44 -10.13 9.95 -10.03
C ASP A 44 -10.90 8.94 -9.17
N GLY A 45 -10.41 8.64 -7.96
CA GLY A 45 -11.07 7.68 -7.07
C GLY A 45 -10.87 6.21 -7.44
N SER A 46 -9.98 5.90 -8.39
CA SER A 46 -9.75 4.53 -8.85
C SER A 46 -8.92 3.68 -7.89
N GLY A 47 -8.37 4.28 -6.85
CA GLY A 47 -7.50 3.62 -5.89
C GLY A 47 -6.46 4.59 -5.36
N GLY A 48 -5.28 4.07 -5.09
CA GLY A 48 -4.17 4.88 -4.60
C GLY A 48 -2.84 4.20 -4.82
N MET A 49 -1.78 4.87 -4.39
CA MET A 49 -0.44 4.31 -4.48
C MET A 49 0.29 4.49 -3.16
N VAL A 50 1.02 3.47 -2.77
CA VAL A 50 1.91 3.49 -1.61
C VAL A 50 3.30 3.13 -2.10
N VAL A 51 4.31 3.91 -1.71
CA VAL A 51 5.71 3.60 -2.05
C VAL A 51 6.41 3.17 -0.78
N TYR A 52 6.86 1.92 -0.75
CA TYR A 52 7.57 1.35 0.39
C TYR A 52 9.06 1.47 0.20
N ILE A 53 9.78 1.48 1.33
CA ILE A 53 11.24 1.37 1.39
C ILE A 53 11.55 -0.01 1.95
N ALA A 54 12.25 -0.84 1.18
CA ALA A 54 12.56 -2.20 1.59
C ALA A 54 13.90 -2.64 0.99
N ASP A 55 14.45 -3.74 1.50
CA ASP A 55 15.74 -4.25 1.03
C ASP A 55 15.59 -5.22 -0.16
N SER A 56 14.38 -5.76 -0.37
CA SER A 56 14.13 -6.71 -1.43
C SER A 56 12.67 -6.67 -1.85
N MET A 57 12.38 -7.19 -3.04
CA MET A 57 11.01 -7.36 -3.51
C MET A 57 10.22 -8.28 -2.58
N GLU A 58 10.87 -9.32 -2.05
CA GLU A 58 10.22 -10.25 -1.12
C GLU A 58 9.74 -9.52 0.14
N GLU A 59 10.59 -8.68 0.73
CA GLU A 59 10.20 -7.87 1.89
C GLU A 59 9.08 -6.91 1.54
N ALA A 60 9.19 -6.21 0.41
CA ALA A 60 8.16 -5.27 -0.02
C ALA A 60 6.82 -5.98 -0.23
N ARG A 61 6.84 -7.18 -0.79
CA ARG A 61 5.62 -7.96 -1.00
C ARG A 61 4.97 -8.36 0.31
N GLN A 62 5.76 -8.78 1.29
CA GLN A 62 5.24 -9.11 2.62
C GLN A 62 4.58 -7.89 3.27
N ILE A 63 5.22 -6.73 3.15
CA ILE A 63 4.67 -5.48 3.68
C ILE A 63 3.34 -5.16 2.99
N ALA A 64 3.32 -5.21 1.66
CA ALA A 64 2.13 -4.86 0.89
C ALA A 64 0.97 -5.82 1.14
N GLU A 65 1.25 -7.11 1.23
CA GLU A 65 0.21 -8.13 1.42
C GLU A 65 -0.39 -8.13 2.82
N ASN A 66 0.26 -7.48 3.78
CA ASN A 66 -0.27 -7.33 5.14
C ASN A 66 -1.07 -6.04 5.32
N ASP A 67 -1.16 -5.20 4.30
CA ASP A 67 -2.03 -4.01 4.34
C ASP A 67 -3.49 -4.48 4.43
N PRO A 68 -4.28 -3.97 5.38
CA PRO A 68 -5.69 -4.35 5.49
C PRO A 68 -6.49 -4.21 4.20
N TYR A 69 -6.18 -3.24 3.36
CA TYR A 69 -6.85 -3.11 2.06
C TYR A 69 -6.58 -4.31 1.15
N VAL A 70 -5.42 -4.92 1.26
CA VAL A 70 -5.07 -6.10 0.47
C VAL A 70 -5.61 -7.37 1.13
N VAL A 71 -5.41 -7.49 2.44
CA VAL A 71 -5.87 -8.66 3.22
C VAL A 71 -7.37 -8.87 3.05
N GLU A 72 -8.15 -7.79 3.11
CA GLU A 72 -9.62 -7.85 3.10
C GLU A 72 -10.22 -7.78 1.69
N GLY A 73 -9.38 -7.77 0.67
CA GLY A 73 -9.85 -7.74 -0.72
C GLY A 73 -10.50 -6.43 -1.15
N VAL A 74 -10.19 -5.32 -0.47
CA VAL A 74 -10.70 -3.99 -0.82
C VAL A 74 -10.03 -3.47 -2.07
N ARG A 75 -8.74 -3.72 -2.19
CA ARG A 75 -7.88 -3.25 -3.29
C ARG A 75 -7.11 -4.40 -3.89
N GLN A 76 -6.85 -4.31 -5.18
CA GLN A 76 -5.98 -5.24 -5.88
C GLN A 76 -4.56 -4.68 -5.89
N LEU A 77 -3.58 -5.51 -5.50
CA LEU A 77 -2.19 -5.10 -5.40
C LEU A 77 -1.47 -5.32 -6.72
N ASN A 78 -0.76 -4.28 -7.17
CA ASN A 78 0.21 -4.37 -8.25
C ASN A 78 1.50 -3.75 -7.72
N LEU A 79 2.50 -4.59 -7.44
CA LEU A 79 3.75 -4.18 -6.79
C LEU A 79 4.90 -4.20 -7.78
N ARG A 80 5.65 -3.10 -7.83
CA ARG A 80 6.80 -2.95 -8.73
C ARG A 80 7.96 -2.30 -8.01
N GLU A 81 9.17 -2.74 -8.32
CA GLU A 81 10.35 -1.98 -7.91
C GLU A 81 10.40 -0.68 -8.71
N TRP A 82 10.66 0.42 -8.02
CA TRP A 82 10.71 1.75 -8.64
C TRP A 82 12.12 2.33 -8.43
N LYS A 83 12.87 2.41 -9.50
CA LYS A 83 14.27 2.85 -9.44
C LYS A 83 14.36 4.36 -9.63
N ILE A 84 14.23 5.06 -8.51
CA ILE A 84 14.29 6.52 -8.48
C ILE A 84 15.57 7.02 -7.82
#